data_1bbdd16f49a16c7fda2a3ec99cd77f4c
#
_entry.id   1bbdd16f49a16c7fda2a3ec99cd77f4c
#
_cell.length_a   1.000
_cell.length_b   1.000
_cell.length_c   1.000
_cell.angle_alpha   90.00
_cell.angle_beta   90.00
_cell.angle_gamma   90.00
#
_symmetry.space_group_name_H-M   'P 1'
#
loop_
_entity.id
_entity.type
_entity.pdbx_description
1 polymer ?
#
loop_
_entity_poly.entity_id
_entity_poly.type
_entity_poly.pdbx_seq_one_letter_code
_entity_poly.pdbx_strand_id
1 'polypeptide(L)'
;MRNSLAILTLLSGFLLAQPSFTASDIVSNLAGASAVSAADMDGDGDIDIIAADEGGDAIHWLENDGNANPTFTIRAAYGNSDGPWAVVPYDIDLDGDLDIISASHVDNKIRVNVNNGAADPDFDDTVYDVVSGVDARGLDLGDIDNDGDIDVVVAGGGSNYVKWYENNGSQSFSAVNIDVGANNPRSVFLIDVDSDGDIDVLSANASDNEIAWYESNGASDPTFVQRTINNSVTGAMSVYAADMDNDGDIDILAAAQEEDKIYWFESDGAADPSFSATTITSSADGIYSVYAKDLDNDGDMDIMSASANDDKIAWYE
;
A
#
# COMPACT_ATOMS: atom_id res chain seq x y z
N MET A 1 -38.46 -48.43 -30.34
CA MET A 1 -37.04 -48.15 -30.29
C MET A 1 -36.83 -46.65 -30.32
N ARG A 2 -36.55 -46.04 -29.18
CA ARG A 2 -36.24 -44.60 -29.06
C ARG A 2 -34.73 -44.48 -28.94
N ASN A 3 -34.09 -43.93 -29.95
CA ASN A 3 -32.66 -43.58 -29.88
C ASN A 3 -32.51 -42.30 -29.09
N SER A 4 -31.94 -42.40 -27.91
CA SER A 4 -31.42 -41.22 -27.14
C SER A 4 -30.06 -40.86 -27.69
N LEU A 5 -29.98 -39.71 -28.32
CA LEU A 5 -28.70 -39.08 -28.70
C LEU A 5 -28.16 -38.34 -27.51
N ALA A 6 -27.09 -38.87 -26.91
CA ALA A 6 -26.35 -38.16 -25.88
C ALA A 6 -25.44 -37.11 -26.57
N ILE A 7 -25.74 -35.84 -26.35
CA ILE A 7 -24.84 -34.73 -26.74
C ILE A 7 -23.77 -34.62 -25.64
N LEU A 8 -22.57 -35.08 -25.97
CA LEU A 8 -21.37 -34.86 -25.15
C LEU A 8 -20.86 -33.44 -25.47
N THR A 9 -21.20 -32.49 -24.64
CA THR A 9 -20.55 -31.16 -24.66
C THR A 9 -19.15 -31.33 -24.09
N LEU A 10 -18.13 -31.29 -24.96
CA LEU A 10 -16.76 -31.04 -24.54
C LEU A 10 -16.69 -29.56 -24.10
N LEU A 11 -16.67 -29.30 -22.82
CA LEU A 11 -16.06 -28.07 -22.31
C LEU A 11 -14.54 -28.21 -22.54
N SER A 12 -14.06 -27.56 -23.60
CA SER A 12 -12.63 -27.23 -23.70
C SER A 12 -12.39 -26.10 -22.72
N GLY A 13 -12.02 -26.43 -21.49
CA GLY A 13 -11.40 -25.46 -20.61
C GLY A 13 -10.13 -24.98 -21.31
N PHE A 14 -10.07 -23.73 -21.70
CA PHE A 14 -8.80 -23.09 -21.99
C PHE A 14 -8.05 -23.06 -20.64
N LEU A 15 -7.08 -23.95 -20.45
CA LEU A 15 -6.02 -23.70 -19.51
C LEU A 15 -5.29 -22.46 -20.07
N LEU A 16 -5.57 -21.29 -19.54
CA LEU A 16 -4.69 -20.16 -19.68
C LEU A 16 -3.38 -20.59 -19.05
N ALA A 17 -2.28 -20.47 -19.77
CA ALA A 17 -0.97 -20.76 -19.20
C ALA A 17 -0.72 -19.71 -18.11
N GLN A 18 -0.45 -20.15 -16.91
CA GLN A 18 -0.05 -19.24 -15.83
C GLN A 18 1.12 -18.38 -16.30
N PRO A 19 1.14 -17.08 -15.97
CA PRO A 19 2.23 -16.22 -16.34
C PRO A 19 3.55 -16.74 -15.77
N SER A 20 4.59 -16.76 -16.58
CA SER A 20 5.92 -17.13 -16.14
C SER A 20 6.75 -15.89 -15.88
N PHE A 21 7.23 -15.72 -14.66
CA PHE A 21 8.09 -14.61 -14.29
C PHE A 21 9.55 -14.98 -14.49
N THR A 22 10.31 -14.08 -15.13
CA THR A 22 11.77 -14.18 -15.25
C THR A 22 12.37 -13.04 -14.43
N ALA A 23 13.18 -13.36 -13.43
CA ALA A 23 13.86 -12.36 -12.64
C ALA A 23 14.88 -11.59 -13.50
N SER A 24 14.87 -10.27 -13.37
CA SER A 24 15.86 -9.37 -13.93
C SER A 24 16.25 -8.35 -12.87
N ASP A 25 17.55 -8.19 -12.63
CA ASP A 25 18.04 -7.17 -11.70
C ASP A 25 17.92 -5.81 -12.38
N ILE A 26 17.16 -4.90 -11.78
CA ILE A 26 17.02 -3.50 -12.19
C ILE A 26 18.22 -2.71 -11.66
N VAL A 27 18.52 -2.90 -10.38
CA VAL A 27 19.68 -2.34 -9.68
C VAL A 27 20.19 -3.34 -8.64
N SER A 28 21.49 -3.45 -8.42
CA SER A 28 22.09 -4.47 -7.55
C SER A 28 23.02 -3.91 -6.49
N ASN A 29 23.04 -2.58 -6.28
CA ASN A 29 23.97 -1.90 -5.37
C ASN A 29 23.31 -0.97 -4.36
N LEU A 30 22.01 -1.14 -4.09
CA LEU A 30 21.36 -0.49 -2.97
C LEU A 30 21.81 -1.16 -1.67
N ALA A 31 22.10 -0.36 -0.64
CA ALA A 31 22.66 -0.87 0.62
C ALA A 31 21.62 -1.55 1.51
N GLY A 32 20.33 -1.29 1.26
CA GLY A 32 19.23 -1.87 2.02
C GLY A 32 17.89 -1.44 1.44
N ALA A 33 17.50 -1.99 0.27
CA ALA A 33 16.19 -1.71 -0.31
C ALA A 33 15.08 -2.12 0.66
N SER A 34 14.27 -1.16 1.11
CA SER A 34 13.21 -1.34 2.10
C SER A 34 11.81 -1.26 1.51
N ALA A 35 11.63 -0.41 0.50
CA ALA A 35 10.36 -0.26 -0.21
C ALA A 35 10.59 0.05 -1.69
N VAL A 36 9.59 -0.30 -2.49
CA VAL A 36 9.54 0.00 -3.91
C VAL A 36 8.12 0.41 -4.28
N SER A 37 8.02 1.38 -5.18
CA SER A 37 6.78 1.80 -5.81
C SER A 37 7.02 2.01 -7.30
N ALA A 38 5.94 2.09 -8.08
CA ALA A 38 6.04 2.24 -9.52
C ALA A 38 4.98 3.20 -10.04
N ALA A 39 5.39 4.16 -10.86
CA ALA A 39 4.53 5.14 -11.50
C ALA A 39 5.26 5.79 -12.68
N ASP A 40 4.53 6.43 -13.57
CA ASP A 40 5.07 7.30 -14.63
C ASP A 40 5.44 8.65 -13.99
N MET A 41 6.73 8.83 -13.64
CA MET A 41 7.20 9.97 -12.84
C MET A 41 7.53 11.21 -13.67
N ASP A 42 7.78 11.05 -14.98
CA ASP A 42 8.14 12.14 -15.89
C ASP A 42 7.09 12.40 -16.98
N GLY A 43 5.97 11.65 -16.95
CA GLY A 43 4.84 11.84 -17.86
C GLY A 43 5.12 11.36 -19.29
N ASP A 44 6.11 10.49 -19.51
CA ASP A 44 6.48 9.98 -20.83
C ASP A 44 5.65 8.77 -21.27
N GLY A 45 4.89 8.18 -20.36
CA GLY A 45 3.98 7.05 -20.57
C GLY A 45 4.57 5.69 -20.21
N ASP A 46 5.81 5.65 -19.77
CA ASP A 46 6.48 4.44 -19.31
C ASP A 46 6.52 4.39 -17.77
N ILE A 47 6.38 3.20 -17.20
CA ILE A 47 6.35 3.06 -15.75
C ILE A 47 7.76 3.01 -15.19
N ASP A 48 8.09 3.97 -14.34
CA ASP A 48 9.32 4.11 -13.59
C ASP A 48 9.26 3.37 -12.26
N ILE A 49 10.40 3.34 -11.57
CA ILE A 49 10.51 2.75 -10.24
C ILE A 49 11.06 3.78 -9.26
N ILE A 50 10.44 3.86 -8.10
CA ILE A 50 10.92 4.60 -6.95
C ILE A 50 11.32 3.60 -5.86
N ALA A 51 12.56 3.66 -5.38
CA ALA A 51 13.09 2.75 -4.38
C ALA A 51 13.61 3.49 -3.15
N ALA A 52 13.19 3.03 -1.98
CA ALA A 52 13.77 3.45 -0.71
C ALA A 52 14.99 2.56 -0.38
N ASP A 53 16.13 3.18 -0.12
CA ASP A 53 17.39 2.52 0.27
C ASP A 53 17.69 2.88 1.73
N GLU A 54 17.20 2.08 2.67
CA GLU A 54 17.35 2.29 4.11
C GLU A 54 18.83 2.41 4.51
N GLY A 55 19.66 1.49 4.01
CA GLY A 55 21.08 1.45 4.34
C GLY A 55 21.92 2.47 3.59
N GLY A 56 21.39 3.08 2.54
CA GLY A 56 22.01 4.13 1.77
C GLY A 56 21.52 5.54 2.12
N ASP A 57 20.52 5.64 3.02
CA ASP A 57 19.90 6.91 3.43
C ASP A 57 19.38 7.72 2.24
N ALA A 58 18.76 7.04 1.28
CA ALA A 58 18.40 7.65 0.01
C ALA A 58 17.08 7.11 -0.57
N ILE A 59 16.43 7.96 -1.35
CA ILE A 59 15.38 7.57 -2.28
C ILE A 59 15.94 7.63 -3.69
N HIS A 60 15.70 6.60 -4.47
CA HIS A 60 16.13 6.51 -5.86
C HIS A 60 14.93 6.54 -6.80
N TRP A 61 14.99 7.40 -7.81
CA TRP A 61 14.14 7.32 -8.99
C TRP A 61 14.93 6.60 -10.09
N LEU A 62 14.35 5.55 -10.66
CA LEU A 62 14.92 4.74 -11.72
C LEU A 62 14.02 4.88 -12.95
N GLU A 63 14.44 5.74 -13.88
CA GLU A 63 13.73 6.00 -15.12
C GLU A 63 13.81 4.80 -16.05
N ASN A 64 12.65 4.43 -16.58
CA ASN A 64 12.46 3.41 -17.61
C ASN A 64 12.75 3.99 -19.01
N ASP A 65 13.41 3.23 -19.86
CA ASP A 65 13.72 3.68 -21.24
C ASP A 65 12.62 3.37 -22.27
N GLY A 66 11.44 2.90 -21.84
CA GLY A 66 10.29 2.62 -22.68
C GLY A 66 10.43 1.48 -23.67
N ASN A 67 11.49 0.70 -23.59
CA ASN A 67 11.71 -0.40 -24.52
C ASN A 67 10.96 -1.67 -24.07
N ALA A 68 10.63 -2.56 -25.01
CA ALA A 68 9.99 -3.86 -24.72
C ALA A 68 10.81 -4.77 -23.77
N ASN A 69 12.11 -4.51 -23.61
CA ASN A 69 12.96 -5.05 -22.56
C ASN A 69 13.59 -3.83 -21.87
N PRO A 70 12.93 -3.27 -20.85
CA PRO A 70 13.31 -2.00 -20.27
C PRO A 70 14.69 -2.05 -19.63
N THR A 71 15.43 -0.96 -19.75
CA THR A 71 16.59 -0.67 -18.93
C THR A 71 16.31 0.54 -18.07
N PHE A 72 16.79 0.50 -16.81
CA PHE A 72 16.52 1.52 -15.83
C PHE A 72 17.78 2.34 -15.54
N THR A 73 17.62 3.65 -15.50
CA THR A 73 18.69 4.59 -15.19
C THR A 73 18.39 5.29 -13.87
N ILE A 74 19.30 5.22 -12.90
CA ILE A 74 19.18 6.03 -11.68
C ILE A 74 19.37 7.50 -12.07
N ARG A 75 18.28 8.30 -12.00
CA ARG A 75 18.31 9.73 -12.31
C ARG A 75 18.62 10.58 -11.10
N ALA A 76 18.12 10.17 -9.94
CA ALA A 76 18.37 10.87 -8.70
C ALA A 76 18.52 9.89 -7.53
N ALA A 77 19.40 10.24 -6.61
CA ALA A 77 19.52 9.66 -5.30
C ALA A 77 19.35 10.80 -4.31
N TYR A 78 18.18 10.91 -3.69
CA TYR A 78 17.87 11.96 -2.72
C TYR A 78 18.40 11.54 -1.35
N GLY A 79 19.57 12.02 -0.98
CA GLY A 79 20.26 11.69 0.26
C GLY A 79 19.80 12.51 1.47
N ASN A 80 18.53 12.84 1.56
CA ASN A 80 17.98 13.64 2.66
C ASN A 80 16.94 12.89 3.52
N SER A 81 16.82 11.58 3.33
CA SER A 81 15.94 10.68 4.09
C SER A 81 16.80 9.65 4.83
N ASP A 82 16.98 9.82 6.15
CA ASP A 82 17.79 8.93 6.98
C ASP A 82 16.95 7.70 7.38
N GLY A 83 17.30 6.53 6.85
CA GLY A 83 16.58 5.28 7.02
C GLY A 83 15.17 5.31 6.42
N PRO A 84 15.00 5.56 5.11
CA PRO A 84 13.68 5.53 4.48
C PRO A 84 13.10 4.12 4.53
N TRP A 85 11.82 4.02 4.95
CA TRP A 85 11.11 2.76 5.15
C TRP A 85 9.96 2.57 4.17
N ALA A 86 9.29 3.66 3.80
CA ALA A 86 8.21 3.65 2.82
C ALA A 86 8.38 4.78 1.82
N VAL A 87 7.91 4.58 0.60
CA VAL A 87 7.89 5.56 -0.46
C VAL A 87 6.62 5.40 -1.29
N VAL A 88 5.94 6.52 -1.56
CA VAL A 88 4.70 6.57 -2.34
C VAL A 88 4.80 7.71 -3.36
N PRO A 89 4.60 7.45 -4.67
CA PRO A 89 4.37 8.50 -5.65
C PRO A 89 2.93 9.00 -5.55
N TYR A 90 2.73 10.31 -5.47
CA TYR A 90 1.40 10.93 -5.42
C TYR A 90 1.47 12.41 -5.83
N ASP A 91 0.48 12.91 -6.54
CA ASP A 91 0.32 14.34 -6.85
C ASP A 91 -0.28 15.04 -5.61
N ILE A 92 0.59 15.43 -4.65
CA ILE A 92 0.13 15.94 -3.34
C ILE A 92 -0.24 17.42 -3.38
N ASP A 93 0.24 18.17 -4.38
CA ASP A 93 -0.07 19.59 -4.55
C ASP A 93 -1.03 19.88 -5.73
N LEU A 94 -1.50 18.79 -6.37
CA LEU A 94 -2.51 18.79 -7.43
C LEU A 94 -2.12 19.65 -8.65
N ASP A 95 -0.81 19.67 -8.97
CA ASP A 95 -0.30 20.36 -10.15
C ASP A 95 -0.27 19.48 -11.40
N GLY A 96 -0.52 18.18 -11.26
CA GLY A 96 -0.63 17.18 -12.31
C GLY A 96 0.60 16.31 -12.47
N ASP A 97 1.67 16.57 -11.72
CA ASP A 97 2.91 15.81 -11.72
C ASP A 97 3.02 14.96 -10.43
N LEU A 98 3.58 13.76 -10.52
CA LEU A 98 3.70 12.91 -9.34
C LEU A 98 4.91 13.31 -8.50
N ASP A 99 4.68 13.59 -7.22
CA ASP A 99 5.70 13.85 -6.22
C ASP A 99 6.19 12.57 -5.55
N ILE A 100 7.26 12.66 -4.77
CA ILE A 100 7.77 11.55 -3.96
C ILE A 100 7.51 11.83 -2.48
N ILE A 101 6.66 11.03 -1.85
CA ILE A 101 6.40 11.08 -0.43
C ILE A 101 7.12 9.91 0.25
N SER A 102 7.92 10.19 1.28
CA SER A 102 8.70 9.19 1.99
C SER A 102 8.51 9.24 3.50
N ALA A 103 8.52 8.06 4.13
CA ALA A 103 8.58 7.89 5.57
C ALA A 103 9.96 7.38 5.97
N SER A 104 10.60 8.06 6.91
CA SER A 104 11.94 7.73 7.41
C SER A 104 11.91 7.51 8.91
N HIS A 105 12.37 6.33 9.36
CA HIS A 105 12.28 5.94 10.76
C HIS A 105 13.50 6.35 11.61
N VAL A 106 14.62 6.71 11.00
CA VAL A 106 15.85 7.13 11.73
C VAL A 106 15.80 8.63 12.02
N ASP A 107 15.52 9.47 11.03
CA ASP A 107 15.31 10.91 11.24
C ASP A 107 13.88 11.26 11.70
N ASN A 108 13.00 10.27 11.74
CA ASN A 108 11.63 10.39 12.23
C ASN A 108 10.80 11.44 11.46
N LYS A 109 10.77 11.32 10.12
CA LYS A 109 10.10 12.28 9.25
C LYS A 109 9.19 11.62 8.23
N ILE A 110 8.15 12.36 7.88
CA ILE A 110 7.45 12.23 6.59
C ILE A 110 7.86 13.42 5.75
N ARG A 111 8.37 13.15 4.57
CA ARG A 111 8.92 14.17 3.66
C ARG A 111 8.29 14.10 2.29
N VAL A 112 8.08 15.26 1.69
CA VAL A 112 7.69 15.42 0.31
C VAL A 112 8.86 16.01 -0.47
N ASN A 113 9.18 15.38 -1.58
CA ASN A 113 10.06 15.89 -2.61
C ASN A 113 9.17 16.21 -3.82
N VAL A 114 8.96 17.50 -4.08
CA VAL A 114 8.04 17.97 -5.12
C VAL A 114 8.68 17.84 -6.50
N ASN A 115 7.92 17.27 -7.44
CA ASN A 115 8.25 17.25 -8.86
C ASN A 115 8.16 18.67 -9.44
N ASN A 116 9.11 19.07 -10.25
CA ASN A 116 9.09 20.40 -10.86
C ASN A 116 8.41 20.45 -12.24
N GLY A 117 7.75 19.37 -12.67
CA GLY A 117 7.01 19.24 -13.92
C GLY A 117 7.86 19.33 -15.19
N ALA A 118 9.16 19.14 -15.08
CA ALA A 118 10.04 19.12 -16.26
C ALA A 118 10.06 17.71 -16.88
N ALA A 119 10.34 17.61 -18.18
CA ALA A 119 10.53 16.34 -18.87
C ALA A 119 11.76 15.52 -18.38
N ASP A 120 12.60 16.08 -17.55
CA ASP A 120 13.67 15.45 -16.75
C ASP A 120 13.49 16.05 -15.35
N PRO A 121 12.59 15.49 -14.52
CA PRO A 121 12.14 16.13 -13.30
C PRO A 121 13.26 16.20 -12.25
N ASP A 122 13.23 17.29 -11.49
CA ASP A 122 14.07 17.51 -10.33
C ASP A 122 13.19 17.53 -9.08
N PHE A 123 13.50 16.68 -8.13
CA PHE A 123 12.77 16.53 -6.87
C PHE A 123 13.52 17.15 -5.68
N ASP A 124 14.66 17.82 -5.91
CA ASP A 124 15.47 18.45 -4.85
C ASP A 124 15.19 19.95 -4.68
N ASP A 125 14.55 20.60 -5.66
CA ASP A 125 14.31 22.05 -5.65
C ASP A 125 13.30 22.49 -4.60
N THR A 126 12.27 21.66 -4.35
CA THR A 126 11.24 21.92 -3.35
C THR A 126 11.06 20.71 -2.47
N VAL A 127 11.51 20.78 -1.23
CA VAL A 127 11.41 19.71 -0.23
C VAL A 127 10.86 20.27 1.07
N TYR A 128 9.85 19.59 1.63
CA TYR A 128 9.31 19.96 2.94
C TYR A 128 8.94 18.73 3.77
N ASP A 129 8.95 18.91 5.09
CA ASP A 129 8.53 17.87 6.02
C ASP A 129 7.03 18.03 6.33
N VAL A 130 6.21 17.02 6.06
CA VAL A 130 4.82 16.92 6.54
C VAL A 130 4.83 16.93 8.06
N VAL A 131 5.71 16.11 8.63
CA VAL A 131 5.90 16.00 10.08
C VAL A 131 7.31 15.55 10.41
N SER A 132 7.76 15.92 11.61
CA SER A 132 9.01 15.44 12.20
C SER A 132 8.79 14.93 13.64
N GLY A 133 9.64 14.01 14.09
CA GLY A 133 9.53 13.39 15.40
C GLY A 133 8.58 12.17 15.45
N VAL A 134 8.36 11.51 14.31
CA VAL A 134 7.47 10.36 14.13
C VAL A 134 8.24 9.16 13.62
N ASP A 135 8.32 8.07 14.37
CA ASP A 135 8.81 6.78 13.86
C ASP A 135 7.75 6.16 12.94
N ALA A 136 7.67 6.68 11.71
CA ALA A 136 6.68 6.27 10.73
C ALA A 136 7.07 4.94 10.08
N ARG A 137 6.13 3.99 10.06
CA ARG A 137 6.29 2.64 9.51
C ARG A 137 5.43 2.38 8.29
N GLY A 138 4.34 3.12 8.15
CA GLY A 138 3.47 3.09 7.00
C GLY A 138 2.80 4.44 6.83
N LEU A 139 2.44 4.75 5.60
CA LEU A 139 1.65 5.93 5.25
C LEU A 139 0.72 5.60 4.08
N ASP A 140 -0.34 6.36 3.98
CA ASP A 140 -1.22 6.39 2.82
C ASP A 140 -1.76 7.81 2.62
N LEU A 141 -2.22 8.12 1.41
CA LEU A 141 -2.61 9.46 1.00
C LEU A 141 -4.02 9.47 0.39
N GLY A 142 -4.80 10.51 0.70
CA GLY A 142 -6.14 10.72 0.16
C GLY A 142 -6.77 11.98 0.71
N ASP A 143 -7.82 12.46 0.06
CA ASP A 143 -8.66 13.58 0.52
C ASP A 143 -9.68 13.04 1.54
N ILE A 144 -9.34 13.10 2.84
CA ILE A 144 -10.09 12.43 3.92
C ILE A 144 -11.31 13.22 4.34
N ASP A 145 -11.24 14.55 4.26
CA ASP A 145 -12.34 15.44 4.69
C ASP A 145 -13.11 16.05 3.51
N ASN A 146 -12.80 15.61 2.28
CA ASN A 146 -13.43 16.05 1.04
C ASN A 146 -13.31 17.57 0.80
N ASP A 147 -12.18 18.20 1.22
CA ASP A 147 -11.90 19.60 0.99
C ASP A 147 -11.17 19.87 -0.32
N GLY A 148 -10.69 18.82 -0.97
CA GLY A 148 -10.00 18.79 -2.25
C GLY A 148 -8.48 18.80 -2.15
N ASP A 149 -7.91 18.85 -0.96
CA ASP A 149 -6.48 18.79 -0.71
C ASP A 149 -6.06 17.37 -0.28
N ILE A 150 -4.88 16.93 -0.64
CA ILE A 150 -4.43 15.56 -0.33
C ILE A 150 -3.76 15.50 1.04
N ASP A 151 -4.31 14.66 1.88
CA ASP A 151 -3.89 14.41 3.26
C ASP A 151 -2.94 13.23 3.38
N VAL A 152 -2.34 13.07 4.57
CA VAL A 152 -1.44 11.95 4.88
C VAL A 152 -1.88 11.24 6.15
N VAL A 153 -2.14 9.93 6.06
CA VAL A 153 -2.32 9.07 7.25
C VAL A 153 -1.03 8.32 7.54
N VAL A 154 -0.70 8.19 8.81
CA VAL A 154 0.58 7.63 9.27
C VAL A 154 0.38 6.59 10.35
N ALA A 155 0.98 5.41 10.14
CA ALA A 155 1.26 4.42 11.17
C ALA A 155 2.55 4.78 11.90
N GLY A 156 2.45 5.34 13.12
CA GLY A 156 3.59 5.71 13.97
C GLY A 156 4.02 4.56 14.87
N GLY A 157 4.74 3.56 14.34
CA GLY A 157 5.04 2.30 15.02
C GLY A 157 5.72 2.47 16.37
N GLY A 158 6.85 3.14 16.43
CA GLY A 158 7.54 3.40 17.69
C GLY A 158 6.87 4.47 18.57
N SER A 159 5.95 5.21 18.00
CA SER A 159 5.18 6.26 18.68
C SER A 159 3.80 5.80 19.16
N ASN A 160 3.37 4.59 18.76
CA ASN A 160 2.13 3.94 19.15
C ASN A 160 0.88 4.79 18.85
N TYR A 161 0.72 5.20 17.61
CA TYR A 161 -0.48 5.92 17.17
C TYR A 161 -0.76 5.72 15.67
N VAL A 162 -2.02 5.92 15.30
CA VAL A 162 -2.47 6.22 13.94
C VAL A 162 -2.93 7.68 13.93
N LYS A 163 -2.40 8.47 13.01
CA LYS A 163 -2.72 9.89 12.87
C LYS A 163 -2.99 10.26 11.44
N TRP A 164 -3.89 11.20 11.29
CA TRP A 164 -4.14 11.95 10.09
C TRP A 164 -3.41 13.30 10.18
N TYR A 165 -2.76 13.71 9.11
CA TYR A 165 -2.16 15.01 8.91
C TYR A 165 -2.93 15.71 7.80
N GLU A 166 -3.89 16.55 8.21
CA GLU A 166 -4.75 17.36 7.36
C GLU A 166 -3.91 18.41 6.63
N ASN A 167 -3.99 18.42 5.30
CA ASN A 167 -3.38 19.41 4.45
C ASN A 167 -4.33 20.62 4.31
N ASN A 168 -3.82 21.81 4.30
CA ASN A 168 -4.62 23.03 4.12
C ASN A 168 -4.49 23.64 2.73
N GLY A 169 -4.03 22.88 1.75
CA GLY A 169 -3.80 23.34 0.36
C GLY A 169 -2.63 24.31 0.18
N SER A 170 -1.81 24.49 1.21
CA SER A 170 -0.65 25.39 1.17
C SER A 170 0.60 24.75 1.74
N GLN A 171 0.71 23.41 1.60
CA GLN A 171 1.84 22.61 2.11
C GLN A 171 2.03 22.75 3.64
N SER A 172 0.94 22.94 4.37
CA SER A 172 0.95 23.05 5.83
C SER A 172 -0.03 22.04 6.40
N PHE A 173 0.47 21.19 7.28
CA PHE A 173 -0.24 20.03 7.81
C PHE A 173 -0.59 20.19 9.29
N SER A 174 -1.80 19.81 9.66
CA SER A 174 -2.33 19.82 11.03
C SER A 174 -2.53 18.38 11.51
N ALA A 175 -1.96 18.01 12.65
CA ALA A 175 -2.06 16.64 13.16
C ALA A 175 -3.38 16.40 13.89
N VAL A 176 -4.13 15.39 13.46
CA VAL A 176 -5.36 14.90 14.09
C VAL A 176 -5.12 13.46 14.57
N ASN A 177 -5.54 13.15 15.79
CA ASN A 177 -5.41 11.80 16.32
C ASN A 177 -6.59 10.94 15.85
N ILE A 178 -6.29 9.84 15.15
CA ILE A 178 -7.26 8.77 14.88
C ILE A 178 -7.25 7.80 16.06
N ASP A 179 -6.06 7.25 16.38
CA ASP A 179 -5.86 6.39 17.55
C ASP A 179 -4.50 6.70 18.21
N VAL A 180 -4.51 6.92 19.51
CA VAL A 180 -3.30 7.15 20.34
C VAL A 180 -2.98 5.94 21.23
N GLY A 181 -3.63 4.81 20.97
CA GLY A 181 -3.47 3.55 21.69
C GLY A 181 -3.05 2.37 20.82
N ALA A 182 -2.96 2.57 19.50
CA ALA A 182 -2.52 1.55 18.54
C ALA A 182 -1.07 1.15 18.83
N ASN A 183 -0.83 -0.07 19.32
CA ASN A 183 0.52 -0.48 19.68
C ASN A 183 1.29 -1.01 18.48
N ASN A 184 2.36 -0.30 18.13
CA ASN A 184 3.27 -0.64 17.05
C ASN A 184 2.53 -0.82 15.71
N PRO A 185 1.72 0.17 15.25
CA PRO A 185 1.10 0.10 13.95
C PRO A 185 2.18 0.08 12.85
N ARG A 186 1.99 -0.79 11.86
CA ARG A 186 2.96 -1.08 10.79
C ARG A 186 2.50 -0.63 9.43
N SER A 187 1.21 -0.68 9.20
CA SER A 187 0.59 -0.35 7.92
C SER A 187 -0.70 0.39 8.18
N VAL A 188 -1.02 1.33 7.31
CA VAL A 188 -2.33 1.97 7.18
C VAL A 188 -2.77 1.88 5.73
N PHE A 189 -4.08 1.92 5.50
CA PHE A 189 -4.68 1.91 4.18
C PHE A 189 -5.97 2.72 4.19
N LEU A 190 -6.19 3.54 3.15
CA LEU A 190 -7.34 4.43 2.99
C LEU A 190 -8.33 3.83 1.99
N ILE A 191 -9.57 3.65 2.39
CA ILE A 191 -10.66 3.17 1.55
C ILE A 191 -12.00 3.42 2.22
N ASP A 192 -13.06 3.58 1.45
CA ASP A 192 -14.45 3.55 1.91
C ASP A 192 -14.86 2.09 2.14
N VAL A 193 -14.80 1.63 3.40
CA VAL A 193 -14.97 0.21 3.78
C VAL A 193 -16.44 -0.23 3.71
N ASP A 194 -17.37 0.66 4.08
CA ASP A 194 -18.80 0.34 4.18
C ASP A 194 -19.65 0.97 3.07
N SER A 195 -18.98 1.57 2.09
CA SER A 195 -19.60 2.17 0.89
C SER A 195 -20.59 3.31 1.23
N ASP A 196 -20.30 4.06 2.30
CA ASP A 196 -21.10 5.22 2.71
C ASP A 196 -20.66 6.52 1.99
N GLY A 197 -19.54 6.49 1.30
CA GLY A 197 -18.97 7.57 0.51
C GLY A 197 -17.87 8.35 1.22
N ASP A 198 -17.53 7.98 2.44
CA ASP A 198 -16.50 8.61 3.26
C ASP A 198 -15.24 7.75 3.30
N ILE A 199 -14.07 8.36 3.30
CA ILE A 199 -12.81 7.62 3.36
C ILE A 199 -12.51 7.20 4.80
N ASP A 200 -12.37 5.90 5.01
CA ASP A 200 -12.01 5.27 6.27
C ASP A 200 -10.51 4.97 6.35
N VAL A 201 -10.07 4.59 7.55
CA VAL A 201 -8.68 4.19 7.79
C VAL A 201 -8.63 2.76 8.31
N LEU A 202 -7.86 1.91 7.65
CA LEU A 202 -7.48 0.59 8.16
C LEU A 202 -6.08 0.66 8.77
N SER A 203 -5.82 -0.14 9.81
CA SER A 203 -4.46 -0.31 10.33
C SER A 203 -4.14 -1.74 10.74
N ALA A 204 -2.87 -2.13 10.56
CA ALA A 204 -2.29 -3.35 11.11
C ALA A 204 -1.45 -2.99 12.34
N ASN A 205 -1.92 -3.40 13.53
CA ASN A 205 -1.32 -3.08 14.83
C ASN A 205 -0.56 -4.29 15.38
N ALA A 206 0.75 -4.37 15.11
CA ALA A 206 1.54 -5.58 15.32
C ALA A 206 1.58 -6.07 16.77
N SER A 207 1.72 -5.15 17.74
CA SER A 207 1.80 -5.53 19.17
C SER A 207 0.44 -5.74 19.82
N ASP A 208 -0.64 -5.27 19.21
CA ASP A 208 -2.02 -5.57 19.63
C ASP A 208 -2.56 -6.83 18.95
N ASN A 209 -1.86 -7.34 17.94
CA ASN A 209 -2.32 -8.45 17.08
C ASN A 209 -3.65 -8.14 16.38
N GLU A 210 -3.85 -6.88 16.03
CA GLU A 210 -5.14 -6.35 15.58
C GLU A 210 -5.06 -5.84 14.15
N ILE A 211 -6.11 -6.12 13.40
CA ILE A 211 -6.52 -5.34 12.24
C ILE A 211 -7.70 -4.49 12.68
N ALA A 212 -7.52 -3.17 12.68
CA ALA A 212 -8.51 -2.20 13.05
C ALA A 212 -9.03 -1.43 11.85
N TRP A 213 -10.30 -1.07 11.91
CA TRP A 213 -10.96 -0.15 11.02
C TRP A 213 -11.41 1.07 11.84
N TYR A 214 -11.11 2.25 11.36
CA TYR A 214 -11.53 3.52 11.93
C TYR A 214 -12.51 4.15 10.95
N GLU A 215 -13.80 3.95 11.25
CA GLU A 215 -14.92 4.45 10.45
C GLU A 215 -15.00 5.97 10.59
N SER A 216 -14.94 6.66 9.45
CA SER A 216 -15.14 8.10 9.33
C SER A 216 -16.62 8.46 9.45
N ASN A 217 -16.93 9.68 9.82
CA ASN A 217 -18.32 10.19 9.80
C ASN A 217 -18.56 11.19 8.67
N GLY A 218 -17.66 11.32 7.72
CA GLY A 218 -17.75 12.15 6.52
C GLY A 218 -17.94 13.65 6.74
N ALA A 219 -17.69 14.14 7.93
CA ALA A 219 -17.75 15.58 8.16
C ALA A 219 -16.49 16.27 7.63
N SER A 220 -16.57 17.57 7.33
CA SER A 220 -15.41 18.39 6.98
C SER A 220 -14.37 18.56 8.12
N ASP A 221 -14.58 17.99 9.26
CA ASP A 221 -13.68 17.80 10.41
C ASP A 221 -14.04 16.43 10.95
N PRO A 222 -13.59 15.33 10.29
CA PRO A 222 -14.08 13.99 10.54
C PRO A 222 -13.66 13.46 11.89
N THR A 223 -14.55 12.71 12.50
CA THR A 223 -14.28 11.91 13.69
C THR A 223 -14.34 10.43 13.35
N PHE A 224 -13.47 9.66 13.97
CA PHE A 224 -13.30 8.25 13.67
C PHE A 224 -13.81 7.39 14.83
N VAL A 225 -14.52 6.31 14.50
CA VAL A 225 -14.97 5.29 15.44
C VAL A 225 -14.18 4.01 15.17
N GLN A 226 -13.38 3.57 16.15
CA GLN A 226 -12.65 2.32 16.00
C GLN A 226 -13.60 1.13 16.02
N ARG A 227 -13.42 0.26 15.04
CA ARG A 227 -14.03 -1.06 14.93
C ARG A 227 -12.93 -2.10 14.76
N THR A 228 -13.04 -3.21 15.46
CA THR A 228 -12.04 -4.29 15.34
C THR A 228 -12.49 -5.27 14.28
N ILE A 229 -11.72 -5.40 13.20
CA ILE A 229 -11.91 -6.46 12.21
C ILE A 229 -11.52 -7.79 12.83
N ASN A 230 -10.30 -7.86 13.39
CA ASN A 230 -9.81 -9.05 14.08
C ASN A 230 -8.69 -8.68 15.08
N ASN A 231 -8.73 -9.27 16.28
CA ASN A 231 -7.74 -9.05 17.35
C ASN A 231 -6.88 -10.29 17.64
N SER A 232 -6.70 -11.16 16.67
CA SER A 232 -5.95 -12.41 16.77
C SER A 232 -5.04 -12.63 15.57
N VAL A 233 -4.64 -11.56 14.87
CA VAL A 233 -3.70 -11.55 13.76
C VAL A 233 -2.29 -11.31 14.33
N THR A 234 -1.64 -12.39 14.81
CA THR A 234 -0.40 -12.24 15.58
C THR A 234 0.74 -11.67 14.75
N GLY A 235 1.27 -10.53 15.21
CA GLY A 235 2.27 -9.79 14.44
C GLY A 235 1.71 -9.19 13.16
N ALA A 236 0.55 -8.47 13.23
CA ALA A 236 -0.05 -7.82 12.08
C ALA A 236 0.90 -6.79 11.44
N MET A 237 1.37 -7.06 10.22
CA MET A 237 2.41 -6.26 9.54
C MET A 237 1.88 -5.43 8.40
N SER A 238 0.90 -5.93 7.67
CA SER A 238 0.35 -5.27 6.49
C SER A 238 -1.15 -5.47 6.44
N VAL A 239 -1.86 -4.44 6.02
CA VAL A 239 -3.27 -4.47 5.67
C VAL A 239 -3.44 -3.92 4.26
N TYR A 240 -4.32 -4.52 3.50
CA TYR A 240 -4.75 -4.09 2.17
C TYR A 240 -6.25 -4.36 2.03
N ALA A 241 -6.95 -3.61 1.20
CA ALA A 241 -8.36 -3.84 0.97
C ALA A 241 -8.75 -3.64 -0.49
N ALA A 242 -9.66 -4.48 -0.95
CA ALA A 242 -10.27 -4.45 -2.28
C ALA A 242 -11.51 -5.36 -2.29
N ASP A 243 -12.35 -5.24 -3.33
CA ASP A 243 -13.36 -6.24 -3.66
C ASP A 243 -12.64 -7.47 -4.23
N MET A 244 -12.43 -8.49 -3.38
CA MET A 244 -11.60 -9.66 -3.71
C MET A 244 -12.35 -10.73 -4.51
N ASP A 245 -13.66 -10.80 -4.36
CA ASP A 245 -14.49 -11.82 -5.02
C ASP A 245 -15.50 -11.26 -6.04
N ASN A 246 -15.37 -9.95 -6.33
CA ASN A 246 -16.20 -9.23 -7.30
C ASN A 246 -17.71 -9.21 -6.92
N ASP A 247 -18.03 -9.20 -5.63
CA ASP A 247 -19.40 -9.09 -5.13
C ASP A 247 -19.86 -7.63 -4.90
N GLY A 248 -18.91 -6.69 -4.94
CA GLY A 248 -19.12 -5.25 -4.82
C GLY A 248 -18.83 -4.69 -3.45
N ASP A 249 -18.43 -5.53 -2.49
CA ASP A 249 -18.11 -5.16 -1.12
C ASP A 249 -16.60 -5.13 -0.90
N ILE A 250 -16.13 -4.31 0.03
CA ILE A 250 -14.70 -4.21 0.28
C ILE A 250 -14.27 -5.25 1.32
N ASP A 251 -13.38 -6.13 0.88
CA ASP A 251 -12.72 -7.14 1.68
C ASP A 251 -11.37 -6.67 2.19
N ILE A 252 -10.85 -7.36 3.21
CA ILE A 252 -9.58 -6.99 3.84
C ILE A 252 -8.59 -8.15 3.79
N LEU A 253 -7.36 -7.87 3.36
CA LEU A 253 -6.23 -8.78 3.44
C LEU A 253 -5.30 -8.36 4.59
N ALA A 254 -4.76 -9.32 5.30
CA ALA A 254 -3.78 -9.07 6.34
C ALA A 254 -2.62 -10.06 6.34
N ALA A 255 -1.40 -9.52 6.56
CA ALA A 255 -0.19 -10.28 6.81
C ALA A 255 0.01 -10.48 8.32
N ALA A 256 0.05 -11.74 8.78
CA ALA A 256 0.32 -12.14 10.15
C ALA A 256 1.74 -12.73 10.25
N GLN A 257 2.74 -11.89 10.54
CA GLN A 257 4.16 -12.25 10.48
C GLN A 257 4.53 -13.39 11.42
N GLU A 258 4.05 -13.35 12.67
CA GLU A 258 4.39 -14.37 13.68
C GLU A 258 3.63 -15.70 13.50
N GLU A 259 2.64 -15.72 12.59
CA GLU A 259 1.87 -16.91 12.25
C GLU A 259 2.23 -17.48 10.88
N ASP A 260 3.07 -16.78 10.10
CA ASP A 260 3.41 -17.11 8.71
C ASP A 260 2.18 -17.21 7.80
N LYS A 261 1.16 -16.35 8.06
CA LYS A 261 -0.15 -16.45 7.41
C LYS A 261 -0.53 -15.19 6.65
N ILE A 262 -1.34 -15.42 5.62
CA ILE A 262 -2.19 -14.41 5.00
C ILE A 262 -3.63 -14.74 5.37
N TYR A 263 -4.34 -13.73 5.86
CA TYR A 263 -5.77 -13.77 6.09
C TYR A 263 -6.51 -12.95 5.04
N TRP A 264 -7.62 -13.48 4.60
CA TRP A 264 -8.68 -12.76 3.90
C TRP A 264 -9.89 -12.67 4.84
N PHE A 265 -10.39 -11.49 5.03
CA PHE A 265 -11.57 -11.15 5.79
C PHE A 265 -12.64 -10.71 4.80
N GLU A 266 -13.53 -11.64 4.43
CA GLU A 266 -14.64 -11.43 3.52
C GLU A 266 -15.73 -10.61 4.23
N SER A 267 -16.15 -9.50 3.59
CA SER A 267 -17.23 -8.62 4.03
C SER A 267 -18.60 -9.28 3.80
N ASP A 268 -19.61 -8.92 4.57
CA ASP A 268 -20.99 -9.34 4.33
C ASP A 268 -21.84 -8.27 3.61
N GLY A 269 -21.21 -7.18 3.16
CA GLY A 269 -21.82 -6.09 2.41
C GLY A 269 -22.93 -5.32 3.14
N ALA A 270 -23.01 -5.45 4.45
CA ALA A 270 -23.95 -4.65 5.23
C ALA A 270 -23.43 -3.23 5.42
N ALA A 271 -24.30 -2.24 5.63
CA ALA A 271 -23.92 -0.87 5.97
C ALA A 271 -23.16 -0.75 7.33
N ASP A 272 -23.05 -1.81 8.08
CA ASP A 272 -22.20 -2.02 9.27
C ASP A 272 -21.61 -3.41 9.10
N PRO A 273 -20.56 -3.57 8.25
CA PRO A 273 -20.13 -4.87 7.78
C PRO A 273 -19.53 -5.73 8.88
N SER A 274 -19.77 -7.02 8.80
CA SER A 274 -19.06 -8.04 9.55
C SER A 274 -18.17 -8.86 8.65
N PHE A 275 -17.04 -9.32 9.19
CA PHE A 275 -15.98 -9.95 8.42
C PHE A 275 -15.80 -11.41 8.79
N SER A 276 -15.74 -12.28 7.78
CA SER A 276 -15.48 -13.71 7.93
C SER A 276 -14.04 -14.04 7.55
N ALA A 277 -13.26 -14.57 8.51
CA ALA A 277 -11.84 -14.83 8.30
C ALA A 277 -11.59 -16.14 7.57
N THR A 278 -10.83 -16.09 6.48
CA THR A 278 -10.29 -17.24 5.75
C THR A 278 -8.77 -17.16 5.71
N THR A 279 -8.09 -18.28 5.88
CA THR A 279 -6.63 -18.36 5.74
C THR A 279 -6.27 -18.72 4.30
N ILE A 280 -5.58 -17.84 3.59
CA ILE A 280 -5.08 -18.09 2.23
C ILE A 280 -3.87 -19.03 2.27
N THR A 281 -2.90 -18.74 3.13
CA THR A 281 -1.73 -19.58 3.34
C THR A 281 -1.27 -19.55 4.80
N SER A 282 -0.54 -20.60 5.22
CA SER A 282 0.13 -20.71 6.52
C SER A 282 1.60 -21.09 6.36
N SER A 283 2.23 -20.65 5.26
CA SER A 283 3.62 -20.99 4.93
C SER A 283 4.39 -19.80 4.31
N ALA A 284 3.93 -18.56 4.57
CA ALA A 284 4.61 -17.33 4.19
C ALA A 284 5.56 -16.89 5.32
N ASP A 285 6.69 -17.60 5.48
CA ASP A 285 7.59 -17.48 6.65
C ASP A 285 8.14 -16.06 6.82
N GLY A 286 7.73 -15.40 7.90
CA GLY A 286 8.07 -14.02 8.20
C GLY A 286 7.47 -13.02 7.20
N ILE A 287 6.20 -13.16 6.88
CA ILE A 287 5.49 -12.27 5.94
C ILE A 287 5.52 -10.80 6.40
N TYR A 288 5.81 -9.89 5.48
CA TYR A 288 5.87 -8.44 5.71
C TYR A 288 4.79 -7.66 5.00
N SER A 289 4.41 -8.08 3.79
CA SER A 289 3.52 -7.30 2.93
C SER A 289 2.56 -8.20 2.18
N VAL A 290 1.33 -7.72 2.00
CA VAL A 290 0.31 -8.27 1.10
C VAL A 290 -0.21 -7.18 0.18
N TYR A 291 -0.58 -7.56 -1.02
CA TYR A 291 -1.17 -6.70 -2.04
C TYR A 291 -2.09 -7.55 -2.91
N ALA A 292 -3.13 -6.95 -3.51
CA ALA A 292 -3.98 -7.63 -4.47
C ALA A 292 -4.07 -6.90 -5.80
N LYS A 293 -4.10 -7.66 -6.88
CA LYS A 293 -4.26 -7.18 -8.26
C LYS A 293 -4.63 -8.34 -9.16
N ASP A 294 -5.48 -8.11 -10.16
CA ASP A 294 -5.65 -9.03 -11.29
C ASP A 294 -4.35 -9.03 -12.12
N LEU A 295 -3.51 -10.06 -11.91
CA LEU A 295 -2.17 -10.14 -12.50
C LEU A 295 -2.17 -10.80 -13.88
N ASP A 296 -3.11 -11.70 -14.14
CA ASP A 296 -3.15 -12.43 -15.40
C ASP A 296 -4.28 -11.97 -16.33
N ASN A 297 -5.05 -10.95 -15.89
CA ASN A 297 -6.16 -10.32 -16.58
C ASN A 297 -7.30 -11.32 -16.89
N ASP A 298 -7.58 -12.21 -15.95
CA ASP A 298 -8.71 -13.14 -16.06
C ASP A 298 -10.00 -12.59 -15.41
N GLY A 299 -9.89 -11.50 -14.66
CA GLY A 299 -10.97 -10.76 -14.02
C GLY A 299 -11.12 -11.04 -12.53
N ASP A 300 -10.34 -11.98 -11.97
CA ASP A 300 -10.33 -12.29 -10.56
C ASP A 300 -9.13 -11.59 -9.88
N MET A 301 -9.25 -11.28 -8.59
CA MET A 301 -8.18 -10.62 -7.84
C MET A 301 -7.19 -11.65 -7.30
N ASP A 302 -5.93 -11.50 -7.69
CA ASP A 302 -4.82 -12.28 -7.19
C ASP A 302 -4.17 -11.64 -5.97
N ILE A 303 -3.59 -12.46 -5.10
CA ILE A 303 -2.86 -11.98 -3.92
C ILE A 303 -1.36 -12.14 -4.13
N MET A 304 -0.61 -11.09 -3.83
CA MET A 304 0.85 -11.11 -3.78
C MET A 304 1.34 -10.96 -2.35
N SER A 305 2.45 -11.62 -2.03
CA SER A 305 3.08 -11.46 -0.72
C SER A 305 4.60 -11.39 -0.81
N ALA A 306 5.19 -10.68 0.17
CA ALA A 306 6.62 -10.68 0.43
C ALA A 306 6.89 -11.29 1.81
N SER A 307 7.73 -12.34 1.87
CA SER A 307 8.13 -13.03 3.09
C SER A 307 9.65 -12.99 3.26
N ALA A 308 10.13 -12.51 4.41
CA ALA A 308 11.54 -12.19 4.63
C ALA A 308 12.38 -13.40 5.10
N ASN A 309 11.79 -14.36 5.83
CA ASN A 309 12.58 -15.47 6.38
C ASN A 309 12.82 -16.60 5.38
N ASP A 310 11.96 -16.71 4.38
CA ASP A 310 12.10 -17.70 3.30
C ASP A 310 12.50 -17.09 1.95
N ASP A 311 12.82 -15.77 1.95
CA ASP A 311 13.32 -15.01 0.80
C ASP A 311 12.38 -15.09 -0.43
N LYS A 312 11.03 -14.99 -0.21
CA LYS A 312 10.05 -15.17 -1.28
C LYS A 312 9.21 -13.95 -1.57
N ILE A 313 8.92 -13.79 -2.85
CA ILE A 313 7.71 -13.12 -3.35
C ILE A 313 6.81 -14.23 -3.90
N ALA A 314 5.59 -14.31 -3.41
CA ALA A 314 4.61 -15.32 -3.81
C ALA A 314 3.37 -14.69 -4.41
N TRP A 315 2.71 -15.44 -5.29
CA TRP A 315 1.45 -15.13 -5.91
C TRP A 315 0.46 -16.26 -5.63
N TYR A 316 -0.76 -15.91 -5.32
CA TYR A 316 -1.88 -16.80 -5.03
C TYR A 316 -3.05 -16.39 -5.94
N GLU A 317 -3.42 -17.32 -6.80
CA GLU A 317 -4.58 -17.27 -7.71
C GLU A 317 -5.84 -17.76 -7.00
#